data_3fe184a704889a4e58a01d7696b39931
#
_entry.id   3fe184a704889a4e58a01d7696b39931
#
_cell.length_a   1.000
_cell.length_b   1.000
_cell.length_c   1.000
_cell.angle_alpha   90.00
_cell.angle_beta   90.00
_cell.angle_gamma   90.00
#
_symmetry.space_group_name_H-M   'P 1'
#
loop_
_entity.id
_entity.type
_entity.pdbx_description
1 polymer ?
#
loop_
_entity_poly.entity_id
_entity_poly.type
_entity_poly.pdbx_seq_one_letter_code
_entity_poly.pdbx_strand_id
1 'polypeptide(L)'
;RFQQGVIDVLHLELIPDVEKFPIGQVSIEGGNAAFQCVKKVIELALAGEVDATCTNALNKEAMNKALEFYHGENSDGYTHFDGHTEIYATYTNTKKYTMMLAHHDLRVVHVSTHVSLREACDRVKKARVLEVIEIAHKACKDMGIENPKVAVAGLNPHCGENGLFGTEEIEEIKPAIEAAKAEGINAIGPIPPDSVFSEALGGWYDIVVCMYHDQGHIPLKTVGFVYDRELQAWKAVEGVNVTLGLPIIRTSVDHGTGFALAGKGTSNELSLVNAIDYAVRMAKGRN
;
A
#
# COMPACT_ATOMS: atom_id res chain seq x y z
N ARG A 1 2.89 -25.51 -16.84
CA ARG A 1 3.99 -25.63 -15.85
C ARG A 1 4.94 -24.49 -16.08
N PHE A 2 5.16 -23.68 -15.04
CA PHE A 2 6.14 -22.59 -15.11
C PHE A 2 7.54 -23.15 -15.37
N GLN A 3 8.31 -22.47 -16.23
CA GLN A 3 9.69 -22.82 -16.56
C GLN A 3 10.62 -21.71 -16.07
N GLN A 4 11.74 -22.07 -15.47
CA GLN A 4 12.74 -21.08 -15.06
C GLN A 4 13.27 -20.30 -16.27
N GLY A 5 13.33 -18.98 -16.15
CA GLY A 5 13.76 -18.09 -17.23
C GLY A 5 12.68 -17.75 -18.27
N VAL A 6 11.45 -18.20 -18.07
CA VAL A 6 10.30 -17.90 -18.93
C VAL A 6 9.27 -17.12 -18.13
N ILE A 7 8.77 -16.03 -18.72
CA ILE A 7 7.62 -15.26 -18.19
C ILE A 7 6.40 -15.60 -19.06
N ASP A 8 5.42 -16.27 -18.45
CA ASP A 8 4.13 -16.53 -19.12
C ASP A 8 3.31 -15.24 -19.20
N VAL A 9 2.75 -14.95 -20.37
CA VAL A 9 1.97 -13.74 -20.62
C VAL A 9 0.54 -14.10 -21.00
N LEU A 10 -0.43 -13.59 -20.22
CA LEU A 10 -1.82 -13.60 -20.63
C LEU A 10 -2.11 -12.37 -21.48
N HIS A 11 -2.22 -12.56 -22.80
CA HIS A 11 -2.49 -11.47 -23.73
C HIS A 11 -3.97 -11.12 -23.79
N LEU A 12 -4.32 -9.85 -23.56
CA LEU A 12 -5.70 -9.35 -23.52
C LEU A 12 -6.14 -8.57 -24.79
N GLU A 13 -5.24 -8.42 -25.77
CA GLU A 13 -5.49 -7.73 -27.06
C GLU A 13 -6.11 -6.31 -26.90
N LEU A 14 -5.67 -5.55 -25.87
CA LEU A 14 -6.27 -4.27 -25.50
C LEU A 14 -5.73 -3.08 -26.31
N ILE A 15 -4.58 -3.24 -26.96
CA ILE A 15 -3.93 -2.23 -27.80
C ILE A 15 -3.77 -2.78 -29.21
N PRO A 16 -4.65 -2.38 -30.15
CA PRO A 16 -4.72 -2.97 -31.48
C PRO A 16 -3.52 -2.63 -32.37
N ASP A 17 -2.87 -1.48 -32.18
CA ASP A 17 -1.72 -1.02 -32.95
C ASP A 17 -0.61 -0.50 -32.04
N VAL A 18 0.28 -1.41 -31.62
CA VAL A 18 1.37 -1.11 -30.69
C VAL A 18 2.39 -0.12 -31.29
N GLU A 19 2.56 -0.12 -32.64
CA GLU A 19 3.51 0.77 -33.30
C GLU A 19 3.07 2.24 -33.26
N LYS A 20 1.76 2.48 -33.23
CA LYS A 20 1.17 3.82 -33.13
C LYS A 20 0.84 4.25 -31.69
N PHE A 21 1.04 3.35 -30.72
CA PHE A 21 0.72 3.66 -29.34
C PHE A 21 1.59 4.80 -28.79
N PRO A 22 0.97 5.86 -28.18
CA PRO A 22 1.70 7.03 -27.70
C PRO A 22 2.46 6.74 -26.41
N ILE A 23 3.72 6.31 -26.53
CA ILE A 23 4.59 6.00 -25.38
C ILE A 23 4.89 7.26 -24.56
N GLY A 24 4.83 7.16 -23.22
CA GLY A 24 5.17 8.25 -22.31
C GLY A 24 4.14 9.41 -22.30
N GLN A 25 2.92 9.16 -22.72
CA GLN A 25 1.84 10.14 -22.75
C GLN A 25 0.57 9.61 -22.10
N VAL A 26 -0.26 10.53 -21.59
CA VAL A 26 -1.60 10.20 -21.10
C VAL A 26 -2.49 9.88 -22.29
N SER A 27 -3.05 8.66 -22.34
CA SER A 27 -3.97 8.25 -23.39
C SER A 27 -5.15 7.45 -22.82
N ILE A 28 -6.31 7.57 -23.45
CA ILE A 28 -7.51 6.80 -23.10
C ILE A 28 -7.27 5.31 -23.31
N GLU A 29 -6.65 4.94 -24.42
CA GLU A 29 -6.32 3.55 -24.76
C GLU A 29 -5.40 2.91 -23.71
N GLY A 30 -4.32 3.60 -23.33
CA GLY A 30 -3.40 3.14 -22.27
C GLY A 30 -4.06 3.09 -20.89
N GLY A 31 -4.92 4.06 -20.58
CA GLY A 31 -5.69 4.07 -19.33
C GLY A 31 -6.67 2.89 -19.23
N ASN A 32 -7.40 2.61 -20.32
CA ASN A 32 -8.28 1.44 -20.40
C ASN A 32 -7.49 0.12 -20.29
N ALA A 33 -6.41 0.00 -21.05
CA ALA A 33 -5.58 -1.22 -21.01
C ALA A 33 -5.03 -1.50 -19.60
N ALA A 34 -4.50 -0.48 -18.93
CA ALA A 34 -4.03 -0.60 -17.56
C ALA A 34 -5.14 -1.02 -16.58
N PHE A 35 -6.33 -0.41 -16.69
CA PHE A 35 -7.47 -0.76 -15.85
C PHE A 35 -7.94 -2.21 -16.09
N GLN A 36 -8.07 -2.64 -17.36
CA GLN A 36 -8.48 -4.02 -17.70
C GLN A 36 -7.48 -5.06 -17.21
N CYS A 37 -6.17 -4.77 -17.25
CA CYS A 37 -5.16 -5.64 -16.67
C CYS A 37 -5.32 -5.77 -15.15
N VAL A 38 -5.60 -4.65 -14.44
CA VAL A 38 -5.86 -4.69 -12.99
C VAL A 38 -7.14 -5.48 -12.68
N LYS A 39 -8.22 -5.24 -13.41
CA LYS A 39 -9.47 -5.99 -13.25
C LYS A 39 -9.23 -7.48 -13.46
N LYS A 40 -8.52 -7.86 -14.53
CA LYS A 40 -8.24 -9.26 -14.87
C LYS A 40 -7.42 -9.97 -13.82
N VAL A 41 -6.39 -9.33 -13.26
CA VAL A 41 -5.57 -9.97 -12.23
C VAL A 41 -6.33 -10.14 -10.91
N ILE A 42 -7.28 -9.25 -10.59
CA ILE A 42 -8.20 -9.41 -9.45
C ILE A 42 -9.11 -10.63 -9.66
N GLU A 43 -9.69 -10.79 -10.86
CA GLU A 43 -10.52 -11.95 -11.20
C GLU A 43 -9.76 -13.26 -11.02
N LEU A 44 -8.53 -13.35 -11.54
CA LEU A 44 -7.68 -14.54 -11.42
C LEU A 44 -7.35 -14.86 -9.95
N ALA A 45 -7.07 -13.84 -9.14
CA ALA A 45 -6.79 -14.05 -7.72
C ALA A 45 -8.02 -14.49 -6.93
N LEU A 46 -9.20 -13.92 -7.22
CA LEU A 46 -10.46 -14.36 -6.59
C LEU A 46 -10.86 -15.78 -7.00
N ALA A 47 -10.52 -16.19 -8.22
CA ALA A 47 -10.73 -17.56 -8.71
C ALA A 47 -9.71 -18.55 -8.14
N GLY A 48 -8.67 -18.09 -7.42
CA GLY A 48 -7.60 -18.95 -6.91
C GLY A 48 -6.63 -19.46 -8.00
N GLU A 49 -6.63 -18.85 -9.17
CA GLU A 49 -5.71 -19.20 -10.26
C GLU A 49 -4.30 -18.65 -10.05
N VAL A 50 -4.17 -17.61 -9.21
CA VAL A 50 -2.90 -17.04 -8.76
C VAL A 50 -2.92 -16.83 -7.24
N ASP A 51 -1.77 -17.02 -6.59
CA ASP A 51 -1.64 -16.91 -5.12
C ASP A 51 -1.60 -15.46 -4.64
N ALA A 52 -1.10 -14.56 -5.48
CA ALA A 52 -0.96 -13.14 -5.16
C ALA A 52 -0.96 -12.28 -6.42
N THR A 53 -1.19 -11.00 -6.24
CA THR A 53 -1.12 -9.99 -7.31
C THR A 53 -0.04 -8.97 -6.99
N CYS A 54 0.72 -8.57 -8.01
CA CYS A 54 1.71 -7.50 -7.90
C CYS A 54 1.48 -6.51 -9.05
N THR A 55 1.18 -5.25 -8.74
CA THR A 55 0.88 -4.24 -9.75
C THR A 55 2.03 -3.25 -9.92
N ASN A 56 2.33 -2.88 -11.15
CA ASN A 56 3.18 -1.75 -11.45
C ASN A 56 2.41 -0.43 -11.29
N ALA A 57 3.06 0.71 -11.53
CA ALA A 57 2.44 2.02 -11.41
C ALA A 57 1.29 2.22 -12.43
N LEU A 58 0.27 2.93 -12.03
CA LEU A 58 -0.91 3.29 -12.84
C LEU A 58 -1.02 4.81 -12.93
N ASN A 59 -1.25 5.33 -14.13
CA ASN A 59 -1.58 6.75 -14.30
C ASN A 59 -3.07 6.96 -14.06
N LYS A 60 -3.40 7.61 -12.94
CA LYS A 60 -4.80 7.86 -12.52
C LYS A 60 -5.57 8.73 -13.52
N GLU A 61 -4.91 9.71 -14.12
CA GLU A 61 -5.53 10.60 -15.12
C GLU A 61 -5.91 9.82 -16.38
N ALA A 62 -4.99 9.02 -16.92
CA ALA A 62 -5.26 8.20 -18.10
C ALA A 62 -6.40 7.21 -17.84
N MET A 63 -6.36 6.53 -16.70
CA MET A 63 -7.39 5.59 -16.29
C MET A 63 -8.76 6.26 -16.16
N ASN A 64 -8.87 7.34 -15.39
CA ASN A 64 -10.17 8.00 -15.17
C ASN A 64 -10.73 8.63 -16.45
N LYS A 65 -9.87 9.19 -17.32
CA LYS A 65 -10.29 9.63 -18.65
C LYS A 65 -10.85 8.48 -19.50
N ALA A 66 -10.27 7.27 -19.38
CA ALA A 66 -10.79 6.10 -20.08
C ALA A 66 -12.13 5.64 -19.51
N LEU A 67 -12.27 5.56 -18.18
CA LEU A 67 -13.53 5.18 -17.53
C LEU A 67 -14.67 6.14 -17.88
N GLU A 68 -14.40 7.44 -17.91
CA GLU A 68 -15.35 8.46 -18.30
C GLU A 68 -15.70 8.37 -19.80
N PHE A 69 -14.69 8.19 -20.67
CA PHE A 69 -14.88 8.07 -22.13
C PHE A 69 -15.78 6.87 -22.51
N TYR A 70 -15.61 5.73 -21.85
CA TYR A 70 -16.44 4.54 -22.04
C TYR A 70 -17.70 4.54 -21.17
N HIS A 71 -18.05 5.65 -20.50
CA HIS A 71 -19.26 5.79 -19.65
C HIS A 71 -19.43 4.64 -18.63
N GLY A 72 -18.34 4.07 -18.16
CA GLY A 72 -18.35 2.94 -17.24
C GLY A 72 -18.68 1.58 -17.87
N GLU A 73 -18.88 1.48 -19.18
CA GLU A 73 -19.21 0.22 -19.85
C GLU A 73 -18.16 -0.88 -19.63
N ASN A 74 -16.87 -0.50 -19.61
CA ASN A 74 -15.75 -1.41 -19.41
C ASN A 74 -15.40 -1.64 -17.94
N SER A 75 -16.13 -1.05 -17.00
CA SER A 75 -15.83 -0.99 -15.58
C SER A 75 -17.03 -1.20 -14.66
N ASP A 76 -18.03 -1.97 -15.12
CA ASP A 76 -19.22 -2.33 -14.37
C ASP A 76 -20.01 -1.11 -13.83
N GLY A 77 -20.01 -0.02 -14.59
CA GLY A 77 -20.69 1.24 -14.28
C GLY A 77 -19.84 2.27 -13.52
N TYR A 78 -18.62 1.93 -13.12
CA TYR A 78 -17.75 2.88 -12.45
C TYR A 78 -17.08 3.84 -13.43
N THR A 79 -17.14 5.13 -13.16
CA THR A 79 -16.53 6.18 -14.01
C THR A 79 -15.32 6.83 -13.37
N HIS A 80 -15.00 6.49 -12.10
CA HIS A 80 -13.87 7.06 -11.37
C HIS A 80 -13.35 6.13 -10.29
N PHE A 81 -12.01 6.10 -10.13
CA PHE A 81 -11.31 5.51 -9.00
C PHE A 81 -10.13 6.39 -8.59
N ASP A 82 -9.87 6.49 -7.28
CA ASP A 82 -8.72 7.24 -6.74
C ASP A 82 -7.39 6.52 -6.92
N GLY A 83 -7.41 5.23 -7.22
CA GLY A 83 -6.23 4.42 -7.51
C GLY A 83 -6.45 2.93 -7.34
N HIS A 84 -5.36 2.17 -7.36
CA HIS A 84 -5.40 0.71 -7.24
C HIS A 84 -6.14 0.21 -6.00
N THR A 85 -5.90 0.83 -4.85
CA THR A 85 -6.48 0.39 -3.58
C THR A 85 -8.01 0.37 -3.63
N GLU A 86 -8.61 1.42 -4.20
CA GLU A 86 -10.06 1.57 -4.35
C GLU A 86 -10.61 0.59 -5.40
N ILE A 87 -9.87 0.35 -6.49
CA ILE A 87 -10.24 -0.67 -7.50
C ILE A 87 -10.31 -2.04 -6.82
N TYR A 88 -9.24 -2.42 -6.10
CA TYR A 88 -9.19 -3.70 -5.41
C TYR A 88 -10.29 -3.83 -4.35
N ALA A 89 -10.49 -2.81 -3.51
CA ALA A 89 -11.53 -2.82 -2.49
C ALA A 89 -12.93 -2.99 -3.11
N THR A 90 -13.20 -2.30 -4.22
CA THR A 90 -14.48 -2.38 -4.95
C THR A 90 -14.69 -3.79 -5.52
N TYR A 91 -13.75 -4.30 -6.30
CA TYR A 91 -13.90 -5.60 -6.98
C TYR A 91 -13.79 -6.80 -6.06
N THR A 92 -13.26 -6.64 -4.84
CA THR A 92 -13.28 -7.66 -3.78
C THR A 92 -14.39 -7.46 -2.75
N ASN A 93 -15.25 -6.44 -2.91
CA ASN A 93 -16.30 -6.05 -1.97
C ASN A 93 -15.76 -5.86 -0.53
N THR A 94 -14.56 -5.29 -0.39
CA THR A 94 -13.88 -5.08 0.88
C THR A 94 -14.16 -3.69 1.42
N LYS A 95 -14.69 -3.60 2.65
CA LYS A 95 -14.97 -2.33 3.34
C LYS A 95 -13.87 -1.91 4.31
N LYS A 96 -13.20 -2.89 4.92
CA LYS A 96 -12.18 -2.70 5.96
C LYS A 96 -10.81 -2.99 5.36
N TYR A 97 -10.11 -1.95 4.99
CA TYR A 97 -8.77 -2.07 4.41
C TYR A 97 -7.88 -0.91 4.83
N THR A 98 -6.58 -1.09 4.69
CA THR A 98 -5.61 -0.02 4.86
C THR A 98 -4.40 -0.24 3.95
N MET A 99 -3.60 0.81 3.80
CA MET A 99 -2.35 0.76 3.06
C MET A 99 -1.19 0.53 4.03
N MET A 100 -0.36 -0.46 3.74
CA MET A 100 0.94 -0.64 4.36
C MET A 100 2.02 -0.21 3.38
N LEU A 101 2.99 0.55 3.87
CA LEU A 101 4.27 0.72 3.20
C LEU A 101 5.34 -0.08 3.93
N ALA A 102 6.25 -0.66 3.18
CA ALA A 102 7.37 -1.41 3.72
C ALA A 102 8.67 -1.05 3.01
N HIS A 103 9.75 -1.01 3.79
CA HIS A 103 11.12 -0.99 3.32
C HIS A 103 11.89 -1.98 4.19
N HIS A 104 12.25 -3.12 3.62
CA HIS A 104 12.76 -4.28 4.36
C HIS A 104 11.82 -4.65 5.53
N ASP A 105 12.30 -4.59 6.76
CA ASP A 105 11.52 -4.91 7.96
C ASP A 105 10.87 -3.70 8.64
N LEU A 106 11.11 -2.49 8.16
CA LEU A 106 10.33 -1.31 8.57
C LEU A 106 8.97 -1.32 7.83
N ARG A 107 7.90 -1.51 8.57
CA ARG A 107 6.51 -1.53 8.05
C ARG A 107 5.67 -0.50 8.76
N VAL A 108 4.90 0.27 7.99
CA VAL A 108 3.98 1.27 8.52
C VAL A 108 2.60 1.10 7.89
N VAL A 109 1.56 1.19 8.70
CA VAL A 109 0.15 1.18 8.27
C VAL A 109 -0.54 2.44 8.76
N HIS A 110 -1.63 2.84 8.13
CA HIS A 110 -2.21 4.15 8.35
C HIS A 110 -3.69 4.08 8.75
N VAL A 111 -4.07 4.86 9.76
CA VAL A 111 -5.47 5.07 10.15
C VAL A 111 -6.21 5.86 9.07
N SER A 112 -5.54 6.86 8.50
CA SER A 112 -6.01 7.60 7.32
C SER A 112 -4.86 7.92 6.36
N THR A 113 -5.15 8.15 5.08
CA THR A 113 -4.14 8.45 4.05
C THR A 113 -4.46 9.73 3.29
N HIS A 114 -5.21 9.69 2.23
CA HIS A 114 -5.42 10.78 1.27
C HIS A 114 -6.50 11.78 1.72
N VAL A 115 -6.28 12.44 2.85
CA VAL A 115 -7.15 13.49 3.39
C VAL A 115 -6.32 14.66 3.89
N SER A 116 -6.96 15.81 4.12
CA SER A 116 -6.26 16.94 4.75
C SER A 116 -5.78 16.55 6.15
N LEU A 117 -4.67 17.17 6.62
CA LEU A 117 -4.16 16.91 7.98
C LEU A 117 -5.22 17.20 9.06
N ARG A 118 -6.03 18.24 8.88
CA ARG A 118 -7.14 18.55 9.79
C ARG A 118 -8.15 17.41 9.83
N GLU A 119 -8.59 16.93 8.68
CA GLU A 119 -9.52 15.80 8.61
C GLU A 119 -8.88 14.50 9.13
N ALA A 120 -7.59 14.30 8.95
CA ALA A 120 -6.88 13.15 9.49
C ALA A 120 -6.97 13.10 11.02
N CYS A 121 -6.85 14.25 11.71
CA CYS A 121 -7.05 14.33 13.16
C CYS A 121 -8.47 13.89 13.56
N ASP A 122 -9.49 14.33 12.81
CA ASP A 122 -10.90 13.96 13.08
C ASP A 122 -11.18 12.48 12.83
N ARG A 123 -10.38 11.83 11.98
CA ARG A 123 -10.48 10.38 11.66
C ARG A 123 -9.80 9.47 12.70
N VAL A 124 -9.04 10.01 13.64
CA VAL A 124 -8.48 9.24 14.74
C VAL A 124 -9.59 8.92 15.73
N LYS A 125 -10.23 7.78 15.50
CA LYS A 125 -11.34 7.25 16.33
C LYS A 125 -11.02 5.84 16.78
N LYS A 126 -11.38 5.52 18.04
CA LYS A 126 -11.13 4.21 18.67
C LYS A 126 -11.43 3.04 17.71
N ALA A 127 -12.61 3.05 17.08
CA ALA A 127 -13.03 1.96 16.21
C ALA A 127 -12.10 1.80 15.00
N ARG A 128 -11.68 2.90 14.37
CA ARG A 128 -10.78 2.84 13.20
C ARG A 128 -9.34 2.49 13.60
N VAL A 129 -8.85 3.01 14.72
CA VAL A 129 -7.51 2.66 15.23
C VAL A 129 -7.45 1.18 15.56
N LEU A 130 -8.45 0.63 16.25
CA LEU A 130 -8.56 -0.81 16.55
C LEU A 130 -8.58 -1.64 15.27
N GLU A 131 -9.43 -1.30 14.30
CA GLU A 131 -9.52 -1.98 13.01
C GLU A 131 -8.15 -2.04 12.30
N VAL A 132 -7.39 -0.94 12.31
CA VAL A 132 -6.05 -0.91 11.70
C VAL A 132 -5.05 -1.76 12.48
N ILE A 133 -5.12 -1.80 13.81
CA ILE A 133 -4.31 -2.70 14.65
C ILE A 133 -4.59 -4.17 14.29
N GLU A 134 -5.85 -4.56 14.19
CA GLU A 134 -6.28 -5.92 13.80
C GLU A 134 -5.74 -6.31 12.42
N ILE A 135 -5.90 -5.41 11.42
CA ILE A 135 -5.38 -5.61 10.06
C ILE A 135 -3.86 -5.73 10.07
N ALA A 136 -3.15 -4.88 10.81
CA ALA A 136 -1.70 -4.91 10.94
C ALA A 136 -1.20 -6.21 11.57
N HIS A 137 -1.85 -6.65 12.66
CA HIS A 137 -1.54 -7.93 13.32
C HIS A 137 -1.72 -9.10 12.36
N LYS A 138 -2.87 -9.18 11.67
CA LYS A 138 -3.14 -10.23 10.69
C LYS A 138 -2.11 -10.22 9.56
N ALA A 139 -1.73 -9.06 9.04
CA ALA A 139 -0.74 -8.96 7.98
C ALA A 139 0.63 -9.51 8.41
N CYS A 140 1.05 -9.22 9.64
CA CYS A 140 2.28 -9.78 10.20
C CYS A 140 2.20 -11.32 10.36
N LYS A 141 1.04 -11.84 10.78
CA LYS A 141 0.79 -13.30 10.81
C LYS A 141 0.89 -13.91 9.42
N ASP A 142 0.26 -13.28 8.40
CA ASP A 142 0.33 -13.71 7.00
C ASP A 142 1.76 -13.66 6.44
N MET A 143 2.67 -12.89 7.03
CA MET A 143 4.11 -12.87 6.72
C MET A 143 4.95 -13.89 7.51
N GLY A 144 4.31 -14.74 8.32
CA GLY A 144 4.97 -15.78 9.12
C GLY A 144 5.52 -15.31 10.46
N ILE A 145 5.12 -14.14 10.97
CA ILE A 145 5.52 -13.66 12.29
C ILE A 145 4.52 -14.19 13.31
N GLU A 146 4.94 -15.13 14.15
CA GLU A 146 4.04 -15.83 15.09
C GLU A 146 3.43 -14.90 16.14
N ASN A 147 4.21 -14.02 16.74
CA ASN A 147 3.79 -13.11 17.82
C ASN A 147 4.13 -11.66 17.48
N PRO A 148 3.40 -11.03 16.53
CA PRO A 148 3.72 -9.71 16.05
C PRO A 148 3.64 -8.65 17.15
N LYS A 149 4.66 -7.80 17.25
CA LYS A 149 4.66 -6.59 18.07
C LYS A 149 4.14 -5.43 17.25
N VAL A 150 2.90 -5.03 17.50
CA VAL A 150 2.24 -3.94 16.80
C VAL A 150 2.41 -2.65 17.60
N ALA A 151 3.33 -1.79 17.17
CA ALA A 151 3.48 -0.46 17.75
C ALA A 151 2.38 0.48 17.26
N VAL A 152 1.85 1.30 18.15
CA VAL A 152 0.83 2.32 17.82
C VAL A 152 1.41 3.69 18.15
N ALA A 153 1.64 4.50 17.12
CA ALA A 153 2.12 5.86 17.29
C ALA A 153 1.05 6.75 17.93
N GLY A 154 1.45 7.74 18.72
CA GLY A 154 0.58 8.82 19.11
C GLY A 154 0.25 9.76 17.94
N LEU A 155 -0.78 10.56 18.06
CA LEU A 155 -1.11 11.63 17.12
C LEU A 155 -0.34 12.91 17.47
N ASN A 156 -0.36 13.27 18.74
CA ASN A 156 0.16 14.51 19.26
C ASN A 156 1.63 14.37 19.72
N PRO A 157 2.39 15.49 19.78
CA PRO A 157 3.73 15.47 20.35
C PRO A 157 3.74 14.85 21.75
N HIS A 158 4.73 14.00 22.03
CA HIS A 158 4.88 13.27 23.29
C HIS A 158 3.63 12.52 23.73
N CYS A 159 2.83 12.03 22.76
CA CYS A 159 1.55 11.36 23.00
C CYS A 159 0.58 12.19 23.83
N GLY A 160 0.51 13.51 23.53
CA GLY A 160 -0.41 14.45 24.16
C GLY A 160 -0.01 14.91 25.56
N GLU A 161 1.10 14.43 26.15
CA GLU A 161 1.60 14.80 27.49
C GLU A 161 0.46 14.85 28.55
N ASN A 162 -0.28 13.73 28.66
CA ASN A 162 -1.46 13.61 29.54
C ASN A 162 -2.58 14.65 29.29
N GLY A 163 -2.77 15.04 28.05
CA GLY A 163 -3.80 15.98 27.62
C GLY A 163 -3.34 17.43 27.48
N LEU A 164 -2.07 17.71 27.71
CA LEU A 164 -1.52 19.07 27.55
C LEU A 164 -1.52 19.53 26.07
N PHE A 165 -1.28 18.59 25.14
CA PHE A 165 -1.17 18.85 23.69
C PHE A 165 -2.28 18.22 22.87
N GLY A 166 -3.35 17.79 23.51
CA GLY A 166 -4.48 17.12 22.87
C GLY A 166 -4.92 15.88 23.67
N THR A 167 -6.12 15.40 23.42
CA THR A 167 -6.74 14.32 24.20
C THR A 167 -6.98 13.04 23.40
N GLU A 168 -6.64 13.03 22.10
CA GLU A 168 -6.90 11.91 21.20
C GLU A 168 -6.24 10.61 21.68
N GLU A 169 -5.06 10.69 22.31
CA GLU A 169 -4.41 9.53 22.90
C GLU A 169 -5.22 8.95 24.08
N ILE A 170 -5.84 9.81 24.89
CA ILE A 170 -6.63 9.40 26.06
C ILE A 170 -7.99 8.86 25.63
N GLU A 171 -8.65 9.58 24.73
CA GLU A 171 -10.05 9.32 24.37
C GLU A 171 -10.21 8.23 23.31
N GLU A 172 -9.23 8.08 22.40
CA GLU A 172 -9.35 7.24 21.22
C GLU A 172 -8.25 6.17 21.11
N ILE A 173 -6.95 6.56 21.18
CA ILE A 173 -5.84 5.66 20.85
C ILE A 173 -5.60 4.63 21.97
N LYS A 174 -5.48 5.05 23.23
CA LYS A 174 -5.33 4.13 24.37
C LYS A 174 -6.49 3.15 24.49
N PRO A 175 -7.76 3.59 24.40
CA PRO A 175 -8.89 2.66 24.41
C PRO A 175 -8.89 1.65 23.25
N ALA A 176 -8.36 2.01 22.08
CA ALA A 176 -8.19 1.07 20.96
C ALA A 176 -7.12 0.04 21.25
N ILE A 177 -5.98 0.46 21.80
CA ILE A 177 -4.88 -0.44 22.18
C ILE A 177 -5.33 -1.44 23.24
N GLU A 178 -6.06 -0.99 24.27
CA GLU A 178 -6.57 -1.87 25.32
C GLU A 178 -7.61 -2.87 24.77
N ALA A 179 -8.45 -2.44 23.81
CA ALA A 179 -9.37 -3.35 23.14
C ALA A 179 -8.60 -4.42 22.33
N ALA A 180 -7.57 -4.04 21.58
CA ALA A 180 -6.72 -4.98 20.84
C ALA A 180 -6.01 -5.98 21.77
N LYS A 181 -5.51 -5.52 22.91
CA LYS A 181 -4.93 -6.42 23.92
C LYS A 181 -5.92 -7.43 24.48
N ALA A 182 -7.17 -7.00 24.70
CA ALA A 182 -8.24 -7.90 25.13
C ALA A 182 -8.57 -9.00 24.11
N GLU A 183 -8.26 -8.77 22.83
CA GLU A 183 -8.36 -9.75 21.73
C GLU A 183 -7.09 -10.61 21.59
N GLY A 184 -6.09 -10.42 22.46
CA GLY A 184 -4.83 -11.18 22.43
C GLY A 184 -3.79 -10.61 21.48
N ILE A 185 -3.97 -9.40 20.95
CA ILE A 185 -3.00 -8.74 20.08
C ILE A 185 -1.94 -8.05 20.96
N ASN A 186 -0.66 -8.28 20.63
CA ASN A 186 0.44 -7.60 21.30
C ASN A 186 0.60 -6.16 20.75
N ALA A 187 -0.37 -5.31 21.09
CA ALA A 187 -0.39 -3.88 20.75
C ALA A 187 0.35 -3.07 21.82
N ILE A 188 1.29 -2.24 21.40
CA ILE A 188 2.19 -1.49 22.28
C ILE A 188 2.06 0.00 21.97
N GLY A 189 1.78 0.81 22.98
CA GLY A 189 1.66 2.26 22.78
C GLY A 189 0.63 2.95 23.72
N PRO A 190 0.25 4.20 23.42
CA PRO A 190 0.80 5.01 22.33
C PRO A 190 2.27 5.34 22.56
N ILE A 191 3.07 5.32 21.48
CA ILE A 191 4.50 5.61 21.52
C ILE A 191 4.72 6.98 20.85
N PRO A 192 5.59 7.84 21.41
CA PRO A 192 5.91 9.12 20.78
C PRO A 192 6.34 8.96 19.32
N PRO A 193 5.71 9.68 18.38
CA PRO A 193 5.96 9.50 16.95
C PRO A 193 7.37 9.91 16.50
N ASP A 194 8.09 10.69 17.30
CA ASP A 194 9.47 11.08 17.05
C ASP A 194 10.49 9.97 17.36
N SER A 195 10.12 8.93 18.13
CA SER A 195 11.01 7.81 18.48
C SER A 195 10.61 6.47 17.87
N VAL A 196 9.31 6.20 17.71
CA VAL A 196 8.77 4.88 17.31
C VAL A 196 9.38 4.32 16.03
N PHE A 197 9.71 5.17 15.05
CA PHE A 197 10.22 4.70 13.76
C PHE A 197 11.69 4.27 13.84
N SER A 198 12.51 4.94 14.66
CA SER A 198 13.88 4.51 14.90
C SER A 198 13.92 3.20 15.69
N GLU A 199 13.02 3.00 16.65
CA GLU A 199 12.85 1.76 17.38
C GLU A 199 12.40 0.62 16.47
N ALA A 200 11.41 0.88 15.60
CA ALA A 200 10.94 -0.08 14.61
C ALA A 200 12.03 -0.47 13.59
N LEU A 201 12.79 0.52 13.10
CA LEU A 201 13.93 0.28 12.21
C LEU A 201 15.00 -0.57 12.91
N GLY A 202 15.17 -0.40 14.23
CA GLY A 202 16.05 -1.20 15.09
C GLY A 202 15.51 -2.59 15.42
N GLY A 203 14.31 -2.96 14.93
CA GLY A 203 13.72 -4.29 15.12
C GLY A 203 12.98 -4.49 16.45
N TRP A 204 12.65 -3.40 17.18
CA TRP A 204 11.85 -3.52 18.40
C TRP A 204 10.40 -3.88 18.12
N TYR A 205 9.87 -3.47 16.99
CA TYR A 205 8.50 -3.69 16.53
C TYR A 205 8.47 -4.27 15.12
N ASP A 206 7.44 -5.04 14.82
CA ASP A 206 7.26 -5.65 13.50
C ASP A 206 6.49 -4.75 12.54
N ILE A 207 5.65 -3.86 13.08
CA ILE A 207 4.84 -2.93 12.32
C ILE A 207 4.44 -1.73 13.19
N VAL A 208 4.30 -0.55 12.57
CA VAL A 208 3.87 0.69 13.22
C VAL A 208 2.53 1.14 12.66
N VAL A 209 1.53 1.34 13.51
CA VAL A 209 0.26 1.97 13.18
C VAL A 209 0.42 3.48 13.30
N CYS A 210 0.30 4.18 12.17
CA CYS A 210 0.41 5.63 12.04
C CYS A 210 -0.97 6.27 11.97
N MET A 211 -1.13 7.44 12.54
CA MET A 211 -2.42 8.13 12.59
C MET A 211 -2.77 8.81 11.26
N TYR A 212 -1.78 9.26 10.49
CA TYR A 212 -1.96 9.95 9.22
C TYR A 212 -0.83 9.64 8.23
N HIS A 213 -1.06 10.01 6.96
CA HIS A 213 -0.21 9.70 5.82
C HIS A 213 1.28 10.00 6.07
N ASP A 214 1.63 11.27 6.30
CA ASP A 214 3.03 11.70 6.37
C ASP A 214 3.74 11.17 7.61
N GLN A 215 3.01 10.85 8.69
CA GLN A 215 3.60 10.26 9.89
C GLN A 215 4.35 8.95 9.59
N GLY A 216 3.82 8.12 8.69
CA GLY A 216 4.48 6.88 8.28
C GLY A 216 5.31 7.01 7.01
N HIS A 217 4.87 7.83 6.05
CA HIS A 217 5.56 7.98 4.77
C HIS A 217 6.92 8.67 4.90
N ILE A 218 7.01 9.75 5.70
CA ILE A 218 8.26 10.50 5.86
C ILE A 218 9.39 9.61 6.36
N PRO A 219 9.28 8.92 7.52
CA PRO A 219 10.36 8.09 8.01
C PRO A 219 10.71 6.95 7.06
N LEU A 220 9.71 6.28 6.47
CA LEU A 220 9.95 5.17 5.55
C LEU A 220 10.67 5.63 4.29
N LYS A 221 10.23 6.73 3.67
CA LYS A 221 10.86 7.26 2.45
C LYS A 221 12.23 7.86 2.74
N THR A 222 12.46 8.39 3.93
CA THR A 222 13.77 8.91 4.33
C THR A 222 14.84 7.81 4.35
N VAL A 223 14.48 6.58 4.76
CA VAL A 223 15.42 5.45 4.78
C VAL A 223 15.44 4.66 3.48
N GLY A 224 14.30 4.53 2.80
CA GLY A 224 14.16 3.72 1.59
C GLY A 224 14.49 4.42 0.27
N PHE A 225 14.53 5.76 0.25
CA PHE A 225 14.78 6.56 -0.95
C PHE A 225 16.10 7.30 -0.81
N VAL A 226 17.13 6.82 -1.47
CA VAL A 226 18.48 7.38 -1.40
C VAL A 226 18.80 8.12 -2.69
N TYR A 227 19.00 9.44 -2.57
CA TYR A 227 19.44 10.28 -3.67
C TYR A 227 20.97 10.42 -3.65
N ASP A 228 21.59 10.02 -4.76
CA ASP A 228 23.04 10.18 -4.96
C ASP A 228 23.35 11.59 -5.50
N ARG A 229 24.08 12.35 -4.71
CA ARG A 229 24.41 13.74 -5.06
C ARG A 229 25.43 13.86 -6.17
N GLU A 230 26.31 12.88 -6.32
CA GLU A 230 27.36 12.88 -7.34
C GLU A 230 26.77 12.50 -8.70
N LEU A 231 25.95 11.47 -8.73
CA LEU A 231 25.25 11.00 -9.93
C LEU A 231 24.01 11.85 -10.27
N GLN A 232 23.55 12.73 -9.37
CA GLN A 232 22.30 13.49 -9.47
C GLN A 232 21.10 12.59 -9.83
N ALA A 233 21.05 11.41 -9.25
CA ALA A 233 20.04 10.39 -9.53
C ALA A 233 19.62 9.65 -8.26
N TRP A 234 18.46 9.02 -8.29
CA TRP A 234 18.02 8.13 -7.24
C TRP A 234 18.83 6.83 -7.27
N LYS A 235 19.58 6.54 -6.20
CA LYS A 235 20.37 5.32 -6.04
C LYS A 235 19.50 4.14 -5.62
N ALA A 236 18.50 4.39 -4.78
CA ALA A 236 17.55 3.39 -4.34
C ALA A 236 16.14 4.01 -4.27
N VAL A 237 15.14 3.25 -4.71
CA VAL A 237 13.71 3.48 -4.53
C VAL A 237 13.11 2.11 -4.22
N GLU A 238 13.20 1.69 -2.94
CA GLU A 238 12.97 0.31 -2.53
C GLU A 238 11.64 0.11 -1.80
N GLY A 239 10.81 1.14 -1.73
CA GLY A 239 9.51 1.06 -1.08
C GLY A 239 8.56 0.07 -1.76
N VAL A 240 7.82 -0.67 -0.95
CA VAL A 240 6.73 -1.57 -1.37
C VAL A 240 5.44 -1.08 -0.77
N ASN A 241 4.40 -1.02 -1.59
CA ASN A 241 3.03 -0.71 -1.15
C ASN A 241 2.21 -2.02 -1.11
N VAL A 242 1.50 -2.25 -0.03
CA VAL A 242 0.64 -3.43 0.16
C VAL A 242 -0.75 -2.97 0.59
N THR A 243 -1.79 -3.43 -0.10
CA THR A 243 -3.16 -3.21 0.36
C THR A 243 -3.57 -4.34 1.29
N LEU A 244 -3.79 -4.02 2.55
CA LEU A 244 -4.16 -4.97 3.60
C LEU A 244 -5.67 -4.98 3.83
N GLY A 245 -6.19 -6.12 4.33
CA GLY A 245 -7.62 -6.32 4.60
C GLY A 245 -8.37 -6.98 3.44
N LEU A 246 -7.76 -7.08 2.26
CA LEU A 246 -8.35 -7.76 1.11
C LEU A 246 -8.37 -9.29 1.29
N PRO A 247 -9.33 -10.02 0.68
CA PRO A 247 -9.32 -11.48 0.67
C PRO A 247 -8.18 -12.08 -0.16
N ILE A 248 -7.61 -11.29 -1.06
CA ILE A 248 -6.48 -11.63 -1.92
C ILE A 248 -5.24 -10.83 -1.54
N ILE A 249 -4.06 -11.31 -1.87
CA ILE A 249 -2.80 -10.58 -1.65
C ILE A 249 -2.59 -9.59 -2.79
N ARG A 250 -2.38 -8.32 -2.43
CA ARG A 250 -2.02 -7.27 -3.38
C ARG A 250 -0.81 -6.49 -2.90
N THR A 251 0.26 -6.55 -3.68
CA THR A 251 1.45 -5.70 -3.53
C THR A 251 1.64 -4.80 -4.73
N SER A 252 2.42 -3.75 -4.61
CA SER A 252 2.79 -2.88 -5.74
C SER A 252 4.06 -2.09 -5.45
N VAL A 253 4.58 -1.50 -6.52
CA VAL A 253 5.62 -0.48 -6.43
C VAL A 253 5.12 0.75 -5.67
N ASP A 254 6.04 1.50 -5.05
CA ASP A 254 5.76 2.77 -4.35
C ASP A 254 6.32 3.98 -5.11
N HIS A 255 6.17 3.98 -6.44
CA HIS A 255 6.57 5.10 -7.31
C HIS A 255 5.52 5.34 -8.42
N GLY A 256 5.63 6.46 -9.12
CA GLY A 256 4.77 6.81 -10.26
C GLY A 256 5.16 6.10 -11.55
N THR A 257 4.43 6.40 -12.63
CA THR A 257 4.58 5.75 -13.96
C THR A 257 5.87 6.08 -14.70
N GLY A 258 6.61 7.11 -14.28
CA GLY A 258 7.93 7.43 -14.86
C GLY A 258 7.89 7.74 -16.37
N PHE A 259 6.88 8.48 -16.85
CA PHE A 259 6.70 8.80 -18.28
C PHE A 259 7.95 9.33 -18.97
N ALA A 260 8.79 10.10 -18.25
CA ALA A 260 10.05 10.61 -18.77
C ALA A 260 11.08 9.50 -19.11
N LEU A 261 10.92 8.30 -18.55
CA LEU A 261 11.79 7.14 -18.76
C LEU A 261 11.17 6.11 -19.73
N ALA A 262 9.92 6.31 -20.13
CA ALA A 262 9.20 5.38 -20.98
C ALA A 262 9.93 5.12 -22.31
N GLY A 263 10.13 3.87 -22.70
CA GLY A 263 10.82 3.46 -23.90
C GLY A 263 12.35 3.59 -23.88
N LYS A 264 12.96 4.09 -22.78
CA LYS A 264 14.41 4.33 -22.69
C LYS A 264 15.22 3.15 -22.12
N GLY A 265 14.55 2.16 -21.51
CA GLY A 265 15.21 1.01 -20.90
C GLY A 265 16.09 1.35 -19.68
N THR A 266 15.83 2.48 -19.01
CA THR A 266 16.64 3.00 -17.88
C THR A 266 15.87 3.03 -16.54
N SER A 267 14.69 2.41 -16.50
CA SER A 267 13.90 2.32 -15.27
C SER A 267 14.56 1.37 -14.28
N ASN A 268 14.43 1.69 -12.98
CA ASN A 268 14.89 0.84 -11.90
C ASN A 268 13.77 -0.16 -11.53
N GLU A 269 14.11 -1.45 -11.54
CA GLU A 269 13.17 -2.55 -11.28
C GLU A 269 13.05 -2.96 -9.81
N LEU A 270 13.91 -2.45 -8.92
CA LEU A 270 14.03 -2.92 -7.53
C LEU A 270 12.71 -2.86 -6.75
N SER A 271 11.93 -1.78 -6.91
CA SER A 271 10.65 -1.66 -6.22
C SER A 271 9.68 -2.78 -6.65
N LEU A 272 9.66 -3.15 -7.93
CA LEU A 272 8.82 -4.24 -8.44
C LEU A 272 9.31 -5.60 -7.95
N VAL A 273 10.62 -5.85 -7.98
CA VAL A 273 11.23 -7.09 -7.46
C VAL A 273 10.89 -7.25 -5.98
N ASN A 274 11.10 -6.20 -5.18
CA ASN A 274 10.77 -6.21 -3.75
C ASN A 274 9.26 -6.43 -3.50
N ALA A 275 8.40 -5.84 -4.35
CA ALA A 275 6.95 -6.04 -4.25
C ALA A 275 6.55 -7.50 -4.55
N ILE A 276 7.21 -8.15 -5.52
CA ILE A 276 7.01 -9.58 -5.84
C ILE A 276 7.49 -10.44 -4.68
N ASP A 277 8.67 -10.18 -4.11
CA ASP A 277 9.20 -10.93 -2.97
C ASP A 277 8.28 -10.81 -1.73
N TYR A 278 7.72 -9.64 -1.50
CA TYR A 278 6.71 -9.41 -0.48
C TYR A 278 5.45 -10.25 -0.71
N ALA A 279 4.94 -10.27 -1.95
CA ALA A 279 3.78 -11.07 -2.34
C ALA A 279 4.03 -12.57 -2.11
N VAL A 280 5.20 -13.07 -2.51
CA VAL A 280 5.62 -14.47 -2.30
C VAL A 280 5.71 -14.80 -0.81
N ARG A 281 6.30 -13.91 0.01
CA ARG A 281 6.38 -14.09 1.46
C ARG A 281 5.00 -14.20 2.09
N MET A 282 4.07 -13.32 1.74
CA MET A 282 2.69 -13.35 2.24
C MET A 282 1.93 -14.59 1.78
N ALA A 283 2.09 -15.01 0.53
CA ALA A 283 1.45 -16.23 0.01
C ALA A 283 1.92 -17.48 0.75
N LYS A 284 3.22 -17.59 1.04
CA LYS A 284 3.78 -18.70 1.83
C LYS A 284 3.30 -18.72 3.28
N GLY A 285 3.06 -17.57 3.88
CA GLY A 285 2.58 -17.47 5.26
C GLY A 285 1.08 -17.73 5.42
N ARG A 286 0.30 -17.67 4.33
CA ARG A 286 -1.13 -18.02 4.32
C ARG A 286 -1.41 -19.52 4.10
N ASN A 287 -0.44 -20.26 3.56
CA ASN A 287 -0.47 -21.72 3.35
C ASN A 287 0.16 -22.45 4.55
#